data_559a58cdf79da21bd885ab9c22937d7b
#
_entry.id   559a58cdf79da21bd885ab9c22937d7b
#
_cell.length_a   1.000
_cell.length_b   1.000
_cell.length_c   1.000
_cell.angle_alpha   90.00
_cell.angle_beta   90.00
_cell.angle_gamma   90.00
#
_symmetry.space_group_name_H-M   'P 1'
#
loop_
_entity.id
_entity.type
_entity.pdbx_description
1 polymer ?
#
loop_
_entity_poly.entity_id
_entity_poly.type
_entity_poly.pdbx_seq_one_letter_code
_entity_poly.pdbx_strand_id
1 'polypeptide(L)'
;MHRLLLLLAGWLLALPLAAAPPAFLLLDPAALAAYKTAYRAGHQPEAAQVQQVLRTAGQALGHAPYSIATKAQTPPSGDKHDYQSQAPYWWPDPSRPDGKPYIQKDGLHNPEAEAMHDSETLSKLCADVQTLGLAYYFTAEERYAQQAATLLRAFFLAPATRMNPNLNFGQGIPGINTGRNFGIIETRHLVVVPEALALLHGSRSVDASLVAGLKKWFADYTTWLTTSPVALPEGEAKNNHGTFYDTQVVDFALFTGNEALARRTLQTQTWPRVAVQLAPDGSQPLELARTRPWNYVSMNLQGWERLALLAPHVGLDLWHYTTPDGRSLRPAIEWFRPYLLGQQKMEKADAAPTSNSLALNVYEQASRAYPDLNAVAVFARYPDFSPVPWAF
;
A
#
# COMPACT_ATOMS: atom_id res chain seq x y z
N MET A 1 -30.29 -13.95 -71.77
CA MET A 1 -30.72 -14.04 -70.35
C MET A 1 -29.49 -13.95 -69.47
N HIS A 2 -29.14 -12.75 -68.99
CA HIS A 2 -27.98 -12.58 -68.09
C HIS A 2 -28.49 -12.43 -66.66
N ARG A 3 -28.07 -13.36 -65.77
CA ARG A 3 -28.37 -13.27 -64.36
C ARG A 3 -27.26 -12.48 -63.65
N LEU A 4 -27.65 -11.33 -63.09
CA LEU A 4 -26.83 -10.49 -62.26
C LEU A 4 -26.79 -11.07 -60.85
N LEU A 5 -25.63 -11.50 -60.36
CA LEU A 5 -25.41 -11.91 -58.97
C LEU A 5 -24.97 -10.65 -58.18
N LEU A 6 -25.85 -10.18 -57.30
CA LEU A 6 -25.53 -9.17 -56.29
C LEU A 6 -24.80 -9.82 -55.10
N LEU A 7 -23.51 -9.53 -54.92
CA LEU A 7 -22.74 -9.85 -53.74
C LEU A 7 -23.02 -8.78 -52.67
N LEU A 8 -23.78 -9.14 -51.62
CA LEU A 8 -23.91 -8.34 -50.40
C LEU A 8 -22.67 -8.56 -49.52
N ALA A 9 -21.77 -7.58 -49.53
CA ALA A 9 -20.64 -7.53 -48.57
C ALA A 9 -21.20 -7.05 -47.23
N GLY A 10 -21.39 -7.96 -46.28
CA GLY A 10 -21.70 -7.64 -44.89
C GLY A 10 -20.50 -7.06 -44.17
N TRP A 11 -20.57 -5.80 -43.82
CA TRP A 11 -19.62 -5.17 -42.90
C TRP A 11 -19.89 -5.62 -41.47
N LEU A 12 -19.11 -6.56 -40.94
CA LEU A 12 -19.06 -6.87 -39.53
C LEU A 12 -18.37 -5.70 -38.81
N LEU A 13 -19.17 -4.80 -38.23
CA LEU A 13 -18.68 -3.83 -37.26
C LEU A 13 -18.16 -4.60 -36.04
N ALA A 14 -16.85 -4.75 -35.97
CA ALA A 14 -16.18 -5.18 -34.72
C ALA A 14 -16.41 -4.09 -33.67
N LEU A 15 -17.35 -4.29 -32.78
CA LEU A 15 -17.48 -3.47 -31.58
C LEU A 15 -16.18 -3.62 -30.78
N PRO A 16 -15.55 -2.51 -30.36
CA PRO A 16 -14.39 -2.61 -29.48
C PRO A 16 -14.81 -3.36 -28.22
N LEU A 17 -14.13 -4.45 -27.93
CA LEU A 17 -14.28 -5.17 -26.66
C LEU A 17 -13.94 -4.16 -25.58
N ALA A 18 -14.93 -3.71 -24.81
CA ALA A 18 -14.68 -2.86 -23.65
C ALA A 18 -13.69 -3.60 -22.74
N ALA A 19 -12.58 -2.96 -22.41
CA ALA A 19 -11.63 -3.53 -21.46
C ALA A 19 -12.38 -3.87 -20.16
N ALA A 20 -12.13 -5.06 -19.63
CA ALA A 20 -12.70 -5.45 -18.34
C ALA A 20 -12.39 -4.36 -17.29
N PRO A 21 -13.33 -4.05 -16.39
CA PRO A 21 -13.08 -3.06 -15.34
C PRO A 21 -11.85 -3.47 -14.54
N PRO A 22 -11.05 -2.49 -14.04
CA PRO A 22 -9.96 -2.79 -13.13
C PRO A 22 -10.51 -3.60 -11.95
N ALA A 23 -9.90 -4.75 -11.68
CA ALA A 23 -10.26 -5.56 -10.52
C ALA A 23 -9.68 -4.92 -9.25
N PHE A 24 -10.41 -4.99 -8.14
CA PHE A 24 -9.83 -4.74 -6.83
C PHE A 24 -8.81 -5.83 -6.52
N LEU A 25 -7.67 -5.43 -5.94
CA LEU A 25 -6.60 -6.35 -5.55
C LEU A 25 -6.62 -6.62 -4.04
N LEU A 26 -6.92 -5.60 -3.25
CA LEU A 26 -6.94 -5.62 -1.79
C LEU A 26 -8.34 -5.42 -1.21
N LEU A 27 -9.20 -4.67 -1.91
CA LEU A 27 -10.57 -4.39 -1.46
C LEU A 27 -11.51 -5.53 -1.82
N ASP A 28 -12.44 -5.86 -0.90
CA ASP A 28 -13.53 -6.80 -1.15
C ASP A 28 -14.70 -6.09 -1.84
N PRO A 29 -14.98 -6.38 -3.12
CA PRO A 29 -16.06 -5.75 -3.85
C PRO A 29 -17.45 -6.04 -3.28
N ALA A 30 -17.66 -7.23 -2.65
CA ALA A 30 -18.93 -7.58 -2.05
C ALA A 30 -19.17 -6.77 -0.77
N ALA A 31 -18.15 -6.62 0.07
CA ALA A 31 -18.23 -5.79 1.27
C ALA A 31 -18.48 -4.32 0.91
N LEU A 32 -17.79 -3.78 -0.09
CA LEU A 32 -18.01 -2.41 -0.57
C LEU A 32 -19.43 -2.19 -1.10
N ALA A 33 -19.97 -3.16 -1.86
CA ALA A 33 -21.34 -3.10 -2.38
C ALA A 33 -22.39 -3.15 -1.26
N ALA A 34 -22.17 -4.00 -0.24
CA ALA A 34 -23.02 -4.05 0.95
C ALA A 34 -22.99 -2.71 1.71
N TYR A 35 -21.82 -2.14 1.90
CA TYR A 35 -21.67 -0.79 2.53
C TYR A 35 -22.38 0.30 1.74
N LYS A 36 -22.27 0.28 0.41
CA LYS A 36 -22.95 1.26 -0.45
C LYS A 36 -24.47 1.14 -0.32
N THR A 37 -24.99 -0.09 -0.21
CA THR A 37 -26.41 -0.35 -0.01
C THR A 37 -26.85 0.16 1.37
N ALA A 38 -26.12 -0.17 2.43
CA ALA A 38 -26.41 0.29 3.79
C ALA A 38 -26.37 1.83 3.89
N TYR A 39 -25.34 2.46 3.29
CA TYR A 39 -25.25 3.92 3.21
C TYR A 39 -26.47 4.55 2.55
N ARG A 40 -26.92 4.04 1.41
CA ARG A 40 -28.09 4.54 0.67
C ARG A 40 -29.38 4.38 1.46
N ALA A 41 -29.47 3.33 2.27
CA ALA A 41 -30.60 3.08 3.17
C ALA A 41 -30.54 3.89 4.48
N GLY A 42 -29.46 4.60 4.74
CA GLY A 42 -29.24 5.36 5.97
C GLY A 42 -28.93 4.51 7.20
N HIS A 43 -28.51 3.26 7.01
CA HIS A 43 -28.16 2.37 8.11
C HIS A 43 -26.91 2.84 8.83
N GLN A 44 -26.89 2.69 10.16
CA GLN A 44 -25.75 3.03 11.00
C GLN A 44 -25.04 1.72 11.42
N PRO A 45 -23.70 1.74 11.56
CA PRO A 45 -22.79 2.90 11.50
C PRO A 45 -22.34 3.28 10.05
N GLU A 46 -22.68 2.51 9.03
CA GLU A 46 -22.15 2.66 7.67
C GLU A 46 -22.39 4.06 7.08
N ALA A 47 -23.57 4.62 7.31
CA ALA A 47 -23.88 5.95 6.81
C ALA A 47 -22.96 7.02 7.44
N ALA A 48 -22.67 6.95 8.74
CA ALA A 48 -21.77 7.87 9.41
C ALA A 48 -20.34 7.76 8.91
N GLN A 49 -19.87 6.53 8.66
CA GLN A 49 -18.53 6.27 8.16
C GLN A 49 -18.35 6.78 6.72
N VAL A 50 -19.32 6.56 5.84
CA VAL A 50 -19.31 7.13 4.49
C VAL A 50 -19.39 8.65 4.54
N GLN A 51 -20.21 9.24 5.41
CA GLN A 51 -20.23 10.70 5.61
C GLN A 51 -18.86 11.24 6.05
N GLN A 52 -18.11 10.51 6.86
CA GLN A 52 -16.74 10.90 7.21
C GLN A 52 -15.82 10.89 5.99
N VAL A 53 -15.90 9.86 5.14
CA VAL A 53 -15.16 9.81 3.85
C VAL A 53 -15.51 11.03 3.00
N LEU A 54 -16.80 11.38 2.88
CA LEU A 54 -17.24 12.52 2.06
C LEU A 54 -16.77 13.87 2.61
N ARG A 55 -16.70 14.04 3.94
CA ARG A 55 -16.13 15.24 4.55
C ARG A 55 -14.64 15.38 4.21
N THR A 56 -13.86 14.32 4.35
CA THR A 56 -12.43 14.32 4.01
C THR A 56 -12.21 14.53 2.52
N ALA A 57 -13.02 13.87 1.67
CA ALA A 57 -12.99 14.09 0.23
C ALA A 57 -13.32 15.53 -0.18
N GLY A 58 -14.24 16.16 0.54
CA GLY A 58 -14.55 17.58 0.36
C GLY A 58 -13.35 18.50 0.58
N GLN A 59 -12.50 18.17 1.55
CA GLN A 59 -11.22 18.88 1.77
C GLN A 59 -10.24 18.61 0.63
N ALA A 60 -10.09 17.35 0.21
CA ALA A 60 -9.19 16.94 -0.86
C ALA A 60 -9.52 17.58 -2.23
N LEU A 61 -10.77 17.98 -2.48
CA LEU A 61 -11.15 18.75 -3.68
C LEU A 61 -10.41 20.09 -3.79
N GLY A 62 -10.01 20.69 -2.67
CA GLY A 62 -9.29 21.96 -2.64
C GLY A 62 -7.77 21.84 -2.71
N HIS A 63 -7.23 20.62 -2.66
CA HIS A 63 -5.78 20.43 -2.67
C HIS A 63 -5.19 20.66 -4.06
N ALA A 64 -4.08 21.40 -4.11
CA ALA A 64 -3.29 21.56 -5.33
C ALA A 64 -2.64 20.21 -5.72
N PRO A 65 -2.34 20.03 -7.02
CA PRO A 65 -1.62 18.84 -7.47
C PRO A 65 -0.28 18.66 -6.76
N TYR A 66 -0.02 17.46 -6.30
CA TYR A 66 1.22 17.08 -5.64
C TYR A 66 2.35 16.89 -6.63
N SER A 67 3.56 17.31 -6.25
CA SER A 67 4.78 17.04 -7.01
C SER A 67 5.99 17.03 -6.11
N ILE A 68 6.89 16.09 -6.32
CA ILE A 68 8.22 16.10 -5.70
C ILE A 68 9.24 16.94 -6.50
N ALA A 69 8.94 17.29 -7.75
CA ALA A 69 9.84 18.07 -8.61
C ALA A 69 9.99 19.54 -8.17
N THR A 70 9.11 20.01 -7.27
CA THR A 70 9.14 21.39 -6.74
C THR A 70 9.97 21.53 -5.47
N LYS A 71 10.57 20.43 -4.96
CA LYS A 71 11.40 20.47 -3.74
C LYS A 71 12.58 21.43 -3.87
N ALA A 72 13.01 22.01 -2.73
CA ALA A 72 14.15 22.90 -2.68
C ALA A 72 15.47 22.16 -2.97
N GLN A 73 15.60 20.95 -2.42
CA GLN A 73 16.76 20.10 -2.60
C GLN A 73 16.89 19.58 -4.03
N THR A 74 18.10 19.40 -4.49
CA THR A 74 18.37 18.72 -5.76
C THR A 74 19.00 17.37 -5.47
N PRO A 75 18.39 16.25 -5.92
CA PRO A 75 18.96 14.92 -5.78
C PRO A 75 20.36 14.83 -6.40
N PRO A 76 21.22 13.88 -5.97
CA PRO A 76 22.56 13.68 -6.52
C PRO A 76 22.64 13.46 -8.03
N SER A 77 21.54 13.01 -8.65
CA SER A 77 21.41 12.90 -10.11
C SER A 77 21.34 14.25 -10.84
N GLY A 78 21.00 15.34 -10.13
CA GLY A 78 20.65 16.63 -10.74
C GLY A 78 19.20 16.72 -11.20
N ASP A 79 18.43 15.62 -11.19
CA ASP A 79 17.04 15.58 -11.63
C ASP A 79 16.08 15.68 -10.43
N LYS A 80 15.32 16.77 -10.34
CA LYS A 80 14.33 16.98 -9.28
C LYS A 80 13.13 16.04 -9.33
N HIS A 81 12.93 15.31 -10.43
CA HIS A 81 11.94 14.25 -10.53
C HIS A 81 12.30 12.98 -9.75
N ASP A 82 13.57 12.82 -9.36
CA ASP A 82 13.98 11.71 -8.53
C ASP A 82 13.54 11.92 -7.08
N TYR A 83 12.97 10.85 -6.52
CA TYR A 83 12.60 10.82 -5.10
C TYR A 83 13.84 10.91 -4.23
N GLN A 84 13.78 11.74 -3.18
CA GLN A 84 14.86 11.89 -2.21
C GLN A 84 14.30 11.98 -0.79
N SER A 85 14.89 11.20 0.13
CA SER A 85 14.59 11.29 1.57
C SER A 85 15.85 11.02 2.39
N GLN A 86 15.81 11.42 3.66
CA GLN A 86 16.87 11.13 4.63
C GLN A 86 16.41 10.03 5.58
N ALA A 87 17.34 9.17 5.98
CA ALA A 87 17.10 8.11 6.95
C ALA A 87 16.67 8.70 8.32
N PRO A 88 15.44 8.41 8.80
CA PRO A 88 14.82 9.15 9.89
C PRO A 88 15.47 8.94 11.25
N TYR A 89 16.20 7.83 11.45
CA TYR A 89 16.83 7.48 12.72
C TYR A 89 18.35 7.76 12.75
N TRP A 90 18.84 8.59 11.80
CA TRP A 90 20.25 8.94 11.71
C TRP A 90 20.46 10.41 12.08
N TRP A 91 21.43 10.65 12.95
CA TRP A 91 21.68 11.93 13.59
C TRP A 91 23.12 12.37 13.37
N PRO A 92 23.40 13.69 13.34
CA PRO A 92 24.77 14.17 13.35
C PRO A 92 25.58 13.55 14.50
N ASP A 93 26.81 13.15 14.21
CA ASP A 93 27.75 12.67 15.23
C ASP A 93 28.30 13.86 16.01
N PRO A 94 28.01 14.02 17.32
CA PRO A 94 28.46 15.17 18.12
C PRO A 94 29.96 15.20 18.33
N SER A 95 30.69 14.11 18.06
CA SER A 95 32.16 14.06 18.15
C SER A 95 32.87 14.62 16.91
N ARG A 96 32.09 14.94 15.84
CA ARG A 96 32.63 15.44 14.56
C ARG A 96 32.26 16.90 14.33
N PRO A 97 33.20 17.74 13.85
CA PRO A 97 32.93 19.16 13.61
C PRO A 97 31.80 19.42 12.60
N ASP A 98 31.67 18.57 11.58
CA ASP A 98 30.63 18.63 10.53
C ASP A 98 29.44 17.64 10.77
N GLY A 99 29.48 16.95 11.92
CA GLY A 99 28.48 15.94 12.30
C GLY A 99 28.49 14.66 11.44
N LYS A 100 29.47 14.47 10.56
CA LYS A 100 29.47 13.34 9.58
C LYS A 100 30.64 12.37 9.83
N PRO A 101 30.45 11.06 9.55
CA PRO A 101 29.19 10.42 9.14
C PRO A 101 28.15 10.43 10.27
N TYR A 102 26.85 10.46 9.89
CA TYR A 102 25.76 10.38 10.88
C TYR A 102 25.79 9.04 11.61
N ILE A 103 25.27 9.03 12.86
CA ILE A 103 25.14 7.85 13.73
C ILE A 103 23.69 7.45 13.90
N GLN A 104 23.43 6.14 14.05
CA GLN A 104 22.07 5.61 14.21
C GLN A 104 21.60 5.74 15.67
N LYS A 105 20.34 6.19 15.82
CA LYS A 105 19.59 6.19 17.10
C LYS A 105 18.20 5.62 16.84
N ASP A 106 18.07 4.29 16.92
CA ASP A 106 16.82 3.58 16.58
C ASP A 106 15.62 4.14 17.33
N GLY A 107 14.52 4.39 16.59
CA GLY A 107 13.27 4.94 17.10
C GLY A 107 13.28 6.43 17.45
N LEU A 108 14.42 7.11 17.40
CA LEU A 108 14.51 8.56 17.59
C LEU A 108 14.50 9.26 16.23
N HIS A 109 13.38 9.88 15.90
CA HIS A 109 13.18 10.58 14.63
C HIS A 109 14.00 11.87 14.58
N ASN A 110 14.86 12.02 13.57
CA ASN A 110 15.61 13.23 13.35
C ASN A 110 14.76 14.26 12.59
N PRO A 111 14.50 15.47 13.16
CA PRO A 111 13.71 16.50 12.47
C PRO A 111 14.28 16.94 11.11
N GLU A 112 15.59 16.81 10.88
CA GLU A 112 16.21 17.11 9.58
C GLU A 112 15.65 16.24 8.45
N ALA A 113 15.27 15.00 8.75
CA ALA A 113 14.64 14.11 7.77
C ALA A 113 13.27 14.63 7.31
N GLU A 114 12.56 15.38 8.17
CA GLU A 114 11.26 15.98 7.84
C GLU A 114 11.38 17.16 6.89
N ALA A 115 12.55 17.78 6.77
CA ALA A 115 12.80 18.84 5.80
C ALA A 115 12.82 18.33 4.35
N MET A 116 12.86 17.01 4.15
CA MET A 116 12.72 16.35 2.86
C MET A 116 11.27 15.84 2.71
N HIS A 117 10.43 16.60 2.02
CA HIS A 117 8.98 16.39 1.99
C HIS A 117 8.48 15.32 0.99
N ASP A 118 9.36 14.61 0.27
CA ASP A 118 8.94 13.67 -0.79
C ASP A 118 8.09 12.52 -0.23
N SER A 119 8.47 11.96 0.93
CA SER A 119 7.70 10.91 1.60
C SER A 119 6.33 11.39 2.07
N GLU A 120 6.27 12.59 2.65
CA GLU A 120 5.02 13.21 3.08
C GLU A 120 4.12 13.51 1.89
N THR A 121 4.68 14.06 0.80
CA THR A 121 3.97 14.39 -0.43
C THR A 121 3.33 13.14 -1.06
N LEU A 122 4.09 12.03 -1.14
CA LEU A 122 3.59 10.76 -1.65
C LEU A 122 2.48 10.20 -0.74
N SER A 123 2.64 10.26 0.57
CA SER A 123 1.64 9.78 1.54
C SER A 123 0.34 10.58 1.44
N LYS A 124 0.42 11.90 1.30
CA LYS A 124 -0.75 12.77 1.10
C LYS A 124 -1.47 12.47 -0.21
N LEU A 125 -0.72 12.31 -1.31
CA LEU A 125 -1.29 11.88 -2.58
C LEU A 125 -2.10 10.60 -2.43
N CYS A 126 -1.50 9.56 -1.83
CA CYS A 126 -2.16 8.26 -1.67
C CYS A 126 -3.44 8.38 -0.82
N ALA A 127 -3.40 9.12 0.29
CA ALA A 127 -4.56 9.35 1.15
C ALA A 127 -5.69 10.09 0.41
N ASP A 128 -5.37 11.14 -0.34
CA ASP A 128 -6.37 11.89 -1.10
C ASP A 128 -6.98 11.06 -2.22
N VAL A 129 -6.16 10.33 -2.98
CA VAL A 129 -6.63 9.53 -4.12
C VAL A 129 -7.53 8.39 -3.64
N GLN A 130 -7.21 7.74 -2.52
CA GLN A 130 -8.07 6.73 -1.89
C GLN A 130 -9.42 7.34 -1.46
N THR A 131 -9.36 8.45 -0.74
CA THR A 131 -10.56 9.12 -0.21
C THR A 131 -11.47 9.62 -1.33
N LEU A 132 -10.90 10.23 -2.37
CA LEU A 132 -11.63 10.68 -3.56
C LEU A 132 -12.22 9.50 -4.34
N GLY A 133 -11.48 8.39 -4.48
CA GLY A 133 -11.97 7.16 -5.09
C GLY A 133 -13.17 6.59 -4.36
N LEU A 134 -13.09 6.49 -3.03
CA LEU A 134 -14.22 6.06 -2.19
C LEU A 134 -15.42 7.00 -2.32
N ALA A 135 -15.20 8.33 -2.28
CA ALA A 135 -16.28 9.29 -2.44
C ALA A 135 -16.99 9.14 -3.78
N TYR A 136 -16.24 8.99 -4.88
CA TYR A 136 -16.83 8.70 -6.18
C TYR A 136 -17.59 7.37 -6.18
N TYR A 137 -17.01 6.30 -5.63
CA TYR A 137 -17.66 5.00 -5.56
C TYR A 137 -19.04 5.07 -4.87
N PHE A 138 -19.14 5.77 -3.74
CA PHE A 138 -20.39 5.88 -2.98
C PHE A 138 -21.41 6.80 -3.63
N THR A 139 -20.98 7.92 -4.23
CA THR A 139 -21.88 8.99 -4.69
C THR A 139 -22.06 9.05 -6.20
N ALA A 140 -21.11 8.54 -6.98
CA ALA A 140 -20.97 8.75 -8.42
C ALA A 140 -20.82 10.25 -8.82
N GLU A 141 -20.43 11.13 -7.89
CA GLU A 141 -20.19 12.54 -8.20
C GLU A 141 -18.85 12.72 -8.90
N GLU A 142 -18.89 13.10 -10.17
CA GLU A 142 -17.74 13.21 -11.08
C GLU A 142 -16.62 14.13 -10.57
N ARG A 143 -16.95 15.15 -9.75
CA ARG A 143 -15.96 16.07 -9.17
C ARG A 143 -14.85 15.35 -8.38
N TYR A 144 -15.19 14.27 -7.67
CA TYR A 144 -14.21 13.47 -6.93
C TYR A 144 -13.26 12.72 -7.87
N ALA A 145 -13.80 12.11 -8.90
CA ALA A 145 -13.00 11.41 -9.90
C ALA A 145 -12.13 12.37 -10.72
N GLN A 146 -12.65 13.53 -11.06
CA GLN A 146 -11.89 14.57 -11.77
C GLN A 146 -10.67 15.02 -10.95
N GLN A 147 -10.85 15.28 -9.65
CA GLN A 147 -9.74 15.66 -8.77
C GLN A 147 -8.73 14.53 -8.62
N ALA A 148 -9.17 13.30 -8.38
CA ALA A 148 -8.27 12.13 -8.30
C ALA A 148 -7.46 11.96 -9.58
N ALA A 149 -8.09 12.05 -10.75
CA ALA A 149 -7.41 11.97 -12.04
C ALA A 149 -6.40 13.10 -12.22
N THR A 150 -6.71 14.32 -11.78
CA THR A 150 -5.79 15.48 -11.81
C THR A 150 -4.56 15.22 -10.96
N LEU A 151 -4.73 14.73 -9.72
CA LEU A 151 -3.63 14.42 -8.81
C LEU A 151 -2.74 13.30 -9.37
N LEU A 152 -3.35 12.22 -9.89
CA LEU A 152 -2.63 11.09 -10.48
C LEU A 152 -1.84 11.50 -11.73
N ARG A 153 -2.44 12.30 -12.63
CA ARG A 153 -1.73 12.79 -13.82
C ARG A 153 -0.53 13.66 -13.46
N ALA A 154 -0.70 14.57 -12.50
CA ALA A 154 0.37 15.47 -12.08
C ALA A 154 1.54 14.67 -11.48
N PHE A 155 1.26 13.72 -10.59
CA PHE A 155 2.31 13.02 -9.86
C PHE A 155 3.05 11.95 -10.67
N PHE A 156 2.37 11.28 -11.60
CA PHE A 156 2.94 10.14 -12.32
C PHE A 156 3.24 10.40 -13.80
N LEU A 157 2.54 11.34 -14.45
CA LEU A 157 2.56 11.42 -15.92
C LEU A 157 3.02 12.75 -16.49
N ALA A 158 2.65 13.86 -15.85
CA ALA A 158 2.92 15.19 -16.41
C ALA A 158 4.44 15.48 -16.45
N PRO A 159 5.04 15.81 -17.61
CA PRO A 159 6.49 15.96 -17.76
C PRO A 159 7.12 16.94 -16.78
N ALA A 160 6.40 17.98 -16.35
CA ALA A 160 6.93 19.02 -15.46
C ALA A 160 6.88 18.64 -13.97
N THR A 161 6.10 17.62 -13.58
CA THR A 161 5.78 17.38 -12.17
C THR A 161 5.88 15.91 -11.73
N ARG A 162 5.97 14.99 -12.70
CA ARG A 162 5.98 13.55 -12.43
C ARG A 162 7.16 13.12 -11.59
N MET A 163 6.96 12.10 -10.77
CA MET A 163 8.02 11.35 -10.11
C MET A 163 8.65 10.34 -11.10
N ASN A 164 9.97 10.22 -11.10
CA ASN A 164 10.65 9.11 -11.78
C ASN A 164 10.38 7.79 -11.05
N PRO A 165 10.22 6.66 -11.78
CA PRO A 165 9.89 5.37 -11.16
C PRO A 165 11.12 4.68 -10.56
N ASN A 166 11.72 5.32 -9.55
CA ASN A 166 12.85 4.78 -8.79
C ASN A 166 12.97 5.46 -7.42
N LEU A 167 13.69 4.82 -6.49
CA LEU A 167 14.06 5.36 -5.19
C LEU A 167 15.58 5.32 -4.97
N ASN A 168 16.36 5.66 -5.99
CA ASN A 168 17.82 5.65 -5.91
C ASN A 168 18.35 6.51 -4.76
N PHE A 169 17.61 7.52 -4.32
CA PHE A 169 18.02 8.47 -3.26
C PHE A 169 17.09 8.44 -2.04
N GLY A 170 16.35 7.32 -1.86
CA GLY A 170 15.52 7.10 -0.66
C GLY A 170 16.36 6.81 0.57
N GLN A 171 16.04 7.43 1.70
CA GLN A 171 16.70 7.27 2.99
C GLN A 171 18.22 7.37 2.94
N GLY A 172 18.77 8.38 2.26
CA GLY A 172 20.19 8.67 2.27
C GLY A 172 20.68 8.98 3.69
N ILE A 173 21.96 8.64 3.96
CA ILE A 173 22.60 8.89 5.25
C ILE A 173 23.77 9.82 5.02
N PRO A 174 23.73 11.08 5.55
CA PRO A 174 24.81 12.05 5.37
C PRO A 174 26.17 11.51 5.81
N GLY A 175 27.15 11.58 4.90
CA GLY A 175 28.50 11.06 5.12
C GLY A 175 28.69 9.56 4.91
N ILE A 176 27.62 8.80 4.56
CA ILE A 176 27.67 7.34 4.29
C ILE A 176 27.23 7.02 2.87
N ASN A 177 26.00 7.43 2.49
CA ASN A 177 25.45 7.17 1.16
C ASN A 177 24.41 8.23 0.78
N THR A 178 24.04 8.25 -0.50
CA THR A 178 23.04 9.17 -1.04
C THR A 178 21.63 8.57 -1.11
N GLY A 179 21.50 7.27 -0.89
CA GLY A 179 20.26 6.51 -0.85
C GLY A 179 20.55 5.04 -0.55
N ARG A 180 19.53 4.30 -0.10
CA ARG A 180 19.65 2.89 0.28
C ARG A 180 18.32 2.17 0.10
N ASN A 181 18.36 0.85 0.11
CA ASN A 181 17.20 -0.03 -0.02
C ASN A 181 16.08 0.27 0.99
N PHE A 182 16.40 0.64 2.22
CA PHE A 182 15.42 0.98 3.26
C PHE A 182 14.43 2.08 2.86
N GLY A 183 14.78 2.93 1.89
CA GLY A 183 13.86 3.94 1.34
C GLY A 183 12.61 3.34 0.69
N ILE A 184 12.68 2.10 0.22
CA ILE A 184 11.58 1.43 -0.51
C ILE A 184 10.32 1.29 0.36
N ILE A 185 10.45 1.16 1.68
CA ILE A 185 9.30 1.07 2.58
C ILE A 185 8.43 2.34 2.55
N GLU A 186 8.97 3.48 2.14
CA GLU A 186 8.23 4.75 2.06
C GLU A 186 7.19 4.74 0.94
N THR A 187 7.36 3.90 -0.08
CA THR A 187 6.40 3.71 -1.18
C THR A 187 5.38 2.60 -0.95
N ARG A 188 5.35 1.96 0.22
CA ARG A 188 4.36 0.92 0.57
C ARG A 188 2.90 1.38 0.45
N HIS A 189 2.66 2.69 0.44
CA HIS A 189 1.33 3.28 0.27
C HIS A 189 0.86 3.32 -1.18
N LEU A 190 1.75 3.11 -2.16
CA LEU A 190 1.39 3.13 -3.59
C LEU A 190 0.42 2.01 -3.99
N VAL A 191 0.26 0.96 -3.20
CA VAL A 191 -0.77 -0.09 -3.38
C VAL A 191 -2.20 0.48 -3.37
N VAL A 192 -2.39 1.69 -2.86
CA VAL A 192 -3.66 2.42 -2.92
C VAL A 192 -4.04 2.84 -4.35
N VAL A 193 -3.07 3.06 -5.24
CA VAL A 193 -3.33 3.59 -6.59
C VAL A 193 -4.11 2.61 -7.47
N PRO A 194 -3.77 1.32 -7.55
CA PRO A 194 -4.60 0.31 -8.22
C PRO A 194 -6.03 0.27 -7.70
N GLU A 195 -6.20 0.29 -6.37
CA GLU A 195 -7.52 0.27 -5.71
C GLU A 195 -8.34 1.52 -6.05
N ALA A 196 -7.70 2.69 -6.03
CA ALA A 196 -8.37 3.94 -6.37
C ALA A 196 -8.85 3.94 -7.83
N LEU A 197 -8.07 3.39 -8.77
CA LEU A 197 -8.52 3.26 -10.17
C LEU A 197 -9.71 2.32 -10.30
N ALA A 198 -9.77 1.24 -9.53
CA ALA A 198 -10.93 0.34 -9.49
C ALA A 198 -12.17 1.04 -8.91
N LEU A 199 -12.02 1.82 -7.84
CA LEU A 199 -13.09 2.64 -7.24
C LEU A 199 -13.61 3.69 -8.21
N LEU A 200 -12.74 4.26 -9.06
CA LEU A 200 -13.06 5.30 -10.05
C LEU A 200 -13.60 4.74 -11.38
N HIS A 201 -13.81 3.42 -11.46
CA HIS A 201 -14.31 2.79 -12.68
C HIS A 201 -15.65 3.39 -13.13
N GLY A 202 -15.77 3.65 -14.43
CA GLY A 202 -16.96 4.26 -15.04
C GLY A 202 -16.96 5.79 -15.05
N SER A 203 -15.97 6.46 -14.41
CA SER A 203 -15.79 7.90 -14.51
C SER A 203 -15.26 8.30 -15.89
N ARG A 204 -15.81 9.36 -16.46
CA ARG A 204 -15.31 9.98 -17.71
C ARG A 204 -13.95 10.68 -17.52
N SER A 205 -13.56 11.00 -16.28
CA SER A 205 -12.29 11.64 -15.96
C SER A 205 -11.12 10.65 -15.94
N VAL A 206 -11.42 9.34 -15.85
CA VAL A 206 -10.43 8.24 -15.87
C VAL A 206 -10.45 7.59 -17.25
N ASP A 207 -9.76 8.22 -18.18
CA ASP A 207 -9.66 7.73 -19.56
C ASP A 207 -8.57 6.66 -19.73
N ALA A 208 -8.56 6.00 -20.88
CA ALA A 208 -7.61 4.96 -21.23
C ALA A 208 -6.15 5.44 -21.18
N SER A 209 -5.89 6.73 -21.47
CA SER A 209 -4.55 7.29 -21.45
C SER A 209 -3.99 7.40 -20.03
N LEU A 210 -4.82 7.78 -19.05
CA LEU A 210 -4.45 7.79 -17.64
C LEU A 210 -4.13 6.37 -17.15
N VAL A 211 -5.01 5.41 -17.41
CA VAL A 211 -4.82 4.02 -16.99
C VAL A 211 -3.55 3.42 -17.61
N ALA A 212 -3.34 3.60 -18.91
CA ALA A 212 -2.16 3.10 -19.61
C ALA A 212 -0.87 3.76 -19.09
N GLY A 213 -0.90 5.07 -18.86
CA GLY A 213 0.24 5.81 -18.32
C GLY A 213 0.63 5.34 -16.91
N LEU A 214 -0.35 5.14 -16.03
CA LEU A 214 -0.10 4.60 -14.69
C LEU A 214 0.43 3.17 -14.75
N LYS A 215 -0.18 2.28 -15.54
CA LYS A 215 0.34 0.92 -15.74
C LYS A 215 1.79 0.92 -16.20
N LYS A 216 2.14 1.82 -17.13
CA LYS A 216 3.53 1.95 -17.59
C LYS A 216 4.45 2.39 -16.45
N TRP A 217 4.07 3.42 -15.68
CA TRP A 217 4.88 3.91 -14.56
C TRP A 217 5.12 2.80 -13.53
N PHE A 218 4.07 2.05 -13.15
CA PHE A 218 4.16 0.95 -12.21
C PHE A 218 4.97 -0.24 -12.76
N ALA A 219 4.90 -0.51 -14.06
CA ALA A 219 5.74 -1.53 -14.71
C ALA A 219 7.23 -1.13 -14.68
N ASP A 220 7.55 0.14 -14.97
CA ASP A 220 8.90 0.68 -14.89
C ASP A 220 9.43 0.62 -13.44
N TYR A 221 8.59 1.00 -12.45
CA TYR A 221 8.94 0.93 -11.04
C TYR A 221 9.15 -0.52 -10.55
N THR A 222 8.29 -1.44 -10.94
CA THR A 222 8.44 -2.87 -10.64
C THR A 222 9.73 -3.44 -11.25
N THR A 223 10.06 -3.01 -12.47
CA THR A 223 11.32 -3.37 -13.09
C THR A 223 12.50 -2.86 -12.26
N TRP A 224 12.46 -1.60 -11.83
CA TRP A 224 13.50 -1.04 -10.95
C TRP A 224 13.59 -1.81 -9.62
N LEU A 225 12.47 -2.11 -8.96
CA LEU A 225 12.43 -2.90 -7.72
C LEU A 225 13.13 -4.24 -7.89
N THR A 226 12.92 -4.93 -9.02
CA THR A 226 13.38 -6.30 -9.22
C THR A 226 14.74 -6.43 -9.94
N THR A 227 15.37 -5.31 -10.33
CA THR A 227 16.64 -5.34 -11.07
C THR A 227 17.71 -4.39 -10.54
N SER A 228 17.31 -3.34 -9.79
CA SER A 228 18.26 -2.34 -9.30
C SER A 228 19.13 -2.89 -8.17
N PRO A 229 20.47 -2.68 -8.22
CA PRO A 229 21.35 -3.01 -7.09
C PRO A 229 20.99 -2.29 -5.79
N VAL A 230 20.31 -1.15 -5.86
CA VAL A 230 19.79 -0.43 -4.68
C VAL A 230 18.58 -1.14 -4.10
N ALA A 231 17.72 -1.71 -4.96
CA ALA A 231 16.45 -2.28 -4.51
C ALA A 231 16.54 -3.75 -4.07
N LEU A 232 17.34 -4.57 -4.74
CA LEU A 232 17.43 -6.00 -4.48
C LEU A 232 17.69 -6.38 -3.00
N PRO A 233 18.56 -5.66 -2.24
CA PRO A 233 18.77 -5.97 -0.83
C PRO A 233 17.53 -5.81 0.06
N GLU A 234 16.53 -5.01 -0.36
CA GLU A 234 15.27 -4.89 0.39
C GLU A 234 14.45 -6.17 0.32
N GLY A 235 14.45 -6.85 -0.83
CA GLY A 235 13.84 -8.17 -0.99
C GLY A 235 14.48 -9.26 -0.12
N GLU A 236 15.73 -9.10 0.27
CA GLU A 236 16.45 -10.04 1.16
C GLU A 236 16.27 -9.71 2.65
N ALA A 237 15.66 -8.58 2.99
CA ALA A 237 15.43 -8.17 4.37
C ALA A 237 14.55 -9.18 5.12
N LYS A 238 14.96 -9.52 6.35
CA LYS A 238 14.34 -10.57 7.17
C LYS A 238 13.25 -10.07 8.11
N ASN A 239 12.88 -8.80 8.01
CA ASN A 239 11.88 -8.11 8.84
C ASN A 239 10.79 -7.49 7.97
N ASN A 240 9.97 -6.60 8.53
CA ASN A 240 8.88 -5.92 7.83
C ASN A 240 9.29 -5.27 6.48
N HIS A 241 10.53 -4.84 6.33
CA HIS A 241 11.05 -4.32 5.07
C HIS A 241 10.88 -5.30 3.91
N GLY A 242 11.29 -6.57 4.10
CA GLY A 242 11.10 -7.61 3.11
C GLY A 242 9.62 -7.92 2.85
N THR A 243 8.77 -7.90 3.88
CA THR A 243 7.33 -8.11 3.72
C THR A 243 6.69 -7.03 2.85
N PHE A 244 7.01 -5.76 3.10
CA PHE A 244 6.50 -4.65 2.29
C PHE A 244 7.14 -4.56 0.91
N TYR A 245 8.36 -5.05 0.73
CA TYR A 245 8.93 -5.21 -0.61
C TYR A 245 8.12 -6.23 -1.42
N ASP A 246 7.89 -7.43 -0.87
CA ASP A 246 7.08 -8.46 -1.54
C ASP A 246 5.67 -7.95 -1.86
N THR A 247 5.03 -7.24 -0.92
CA THR A 247 3.71 -6.64 -1.11
C THR A 247 3.69 -5.72 -2.33
N GLN A 248 4.66 -4.82 -2.46
CA GLN A 248 4.75 -3.88 -3.57
C GLN A 248 5.00 -4.60 -4.90
N VAL A 249 5.94 -5.56 -4.93
CA VAL A 249 6.24 -6.32 -6.15
C VAL A 249 5.02 -7.12 -6.61
N VAL A 250 4.30 -7.78 -5.69
CA VAL A 250 3.12 -8.60 -6.03
C VAL A 250 1.97 -7.72 -6.49
N ASP A 251 1.64 -6.66 -5.75
CA ASP A 251 0.55 -5.74 -6.09
C ASP A 251 0.76 -5.09 -7.46
N PHE A 252 1.94 -4.49 -7.68
CA PHE A 252 2.24 -3.80 -8.93
C PHE A 252 2.36 -4.76 -10.12
N ALA A 253 2.83 -5.97 -9.90
CA ALA A 253 2.86 -7.01 -10.93
C ALA A 253 1.42 -7.41 -11.33
N LEU A 254 0.52 -7.61 -10.39
CA LEU A 254 -0.91 -7.88 -10.66
C LEU A 254 -1.56 -6.71 -11.39
N PHE A 255 -1.36 -5.48 -10.91
CA PHE A 255 -1.91 -4.28 -11.53
C PHE A 255 -1.48 -4.11 -12.99
N THR A 256 -0.24 -4.46 -13.31
CA THR A 256 0.33 -4.37 -14.66
C THR A 256 0.10 -5.60 -15.52
N GLY A 257 -0.53 -6.66 -14.97
CA GLY A 257 -0.84 -7.90 -15.68
C GLY A 257 0.31 -8.91 -15.73
N ASN A 258 1.35 -8.76 -14.91
CA ASN A 258 2.47 -9.70 -14.82
C ASN A 258 2.23 -10.75 -13.70
N GLU A 259 1.17 -11.56 -13.86
CA GLU A 259 0.81 -12.60 -12.89
C GLU A 259 1.94 -13.61 -12.63
N ALA A 260 2.79 -13.86 -13.64
CA ALA A 260 3.93 -14.76 -13.49
C ALA A 260 4.96 -14.24 -12.48
N LEU A 261 5.22 -12.93 -12.46
CA LEU A 261 6.07 -12.30 -11.46
C LEU A 261 5.43 -12.35 -10.08
N ALA A 262 4.13 -12.00 -9.97
CA ALA A 262 3.41 -12.05 -8.70
C ALA A 262 3.44 -13.45 -8.08
N ARG A 263 3.09 -14.47 -8.85
CA ARG A 263 3.15 -15.88 -8.42
C ARG A 263 4.54 -16.29 -7.99
N ARG A 264 5.57 -15.98 -8.80
CA ARG A 264 6.95 -16.33 -8.48
C ARG A 264 7.39 -15.67 -7.17
N THR A 265 7.13 -14.38 -6.97
CA THR A 265 7.50 -13.66 -5.74
C THR A 265 6.84 -14.30 -4.51
N LEU A 266 5.54 -14.60 -4.56
CA LEU A 266 4.85 -15.29 -3.47
C LEU A 266 5.49 -16.63 -3.14
N GLN A 267 5.80 -17.46 -4.16
CA GLN A 267 6.31 -18.81 -3.95
C GLN A 267 7.78 -18.85 -3.53
N THR A 268 8.63 -17.95 -4.08
CA THR A 268 10.08 -18.04 -3.91
C THR A 268 10.65 -17.08 -2.88
N GLN A 269 9.88 -16.04 -2.48
CA GLN A 269 10.30 -15.05 -1.48
C GLN A 269 9.35 -15.02 -0.28
N THR A 270 8.06 -14.83 -0.52
CA THR A 270 7.07 -14.66 0.55
C THR A 270 6.88 -15.94 1.38
N TRP A 271 6.68 -17.09 0.76
CA TRP A 271 6.51 -18.34 1.51
C TRP A 271 7.71 -18.70 2.38
N PRO A 272 8.97 -18.68 1.89
CA PRO A 272 10.13 -18.89 2.76
C PRO A 272 10.23 -17.87 3.89
N ARG A 273 9.76 -16.65 3.68
CA ARG A 273 9.78 -15.58 4.68
C ARG A 273 8.91 -15.88 5.90
N VAL A 274 7.83 -16.68 5.75
CA VAL A 274 7.02 -17.14 6.89
C VAL A 274 7.90 -17.85 7.93
N ALA A 275 8.77 -18.77 7.50
CA ALA A 275 9.69 -19.47 8.39
C ALA A 275 10.79 -18.58 8.99
N VAL A 276 11.11 -17.45 8.31
CA VAL A 276 12.15 -16.52 8.76
C VAL A 276 11.64 -15.52 9.79
N GLN A 277 10.42 -15.03 9.61
CA GLN A 277 9.87 -13.92 10.40
C GLN A 277 9.01 -14.37 11.58
N LEU A 278 8.31 -15.49 11.43
CA LEU A 278 7.38 -15.99 12.45
C LEU A 278 8.05 -17.10 13.28
N ALA A 279 8.01 -16.99 14.60
CA ALA A 279 8.39 -18.05 15.49
C ALA A 279 7.27 -19.12 15.61
N PRO A 280 7.54 -20.32 16.13
CA PRO A 280 6.52 -21.36 16.26
C PRO A 280 5.30 -20.97 17.12
N ASP A 281 5.49 -20.04 18.07
CA ASP A 281 4.43 -19.49 18.92
C ASP A 281 3.65 -18.32 18.25
N GLY A 282 4.00 -17.97 17.00
CA GLY A 282 3.41 -16.85 16.25
C GLY A 282 4.05 -15.51 16.54
N SER A 283 4.97 -15.38 17.48
CA SER A 283 5.69 -14.13 17.74
C SER A 283 6.57 -13.72 16.55
N GLN A 284 6.95 -12.44 16.52
CA GLN A 284 7.80 -11.85 15.48
C GLN A 284 9.08 -11.28 16.11
N PRO A 285 10.11 -12.09 16.35
CA PRO A 285 11.27 -11.71 17.19
C PRO A 285 12.00 -10.45 16.70
N LEU A 286 12.14 -10.26 15.38
CA LEU A 286 12.82 -9.10 14.81
C LEU A 286 12.03 -7.79 14.98
N GLU A 287 10.72 -7.86 15.03
CA GLU A 287 9.84 -6.71 15.27
C GLU A 287 9.74 -6.41 16.78
N LEU A 288 9.68 -7.45 17.61
CA LEU A 288 9.67 -7.33 19.07
C LEU A 288 10.95 -6.74 19.65
N ALA A 289 12.09 -6.95 18.98
CA ALA A 289 13.38 -6.37 19.39
C ALA A 289 13.46 -4.84 19.20
N ARG A 290 12.53 -4.25 18.41
CA ARG A 290 12.55 -2.82 18.07
C ARG A 290 12.15 -1.94 19.27
N THR A 291 12.37 -0.63 19.13
CA THR A 291 12.01 0.39 20.15
C THR A 291 10.51 0.66 20.26
N ARG A 292 9.71 0.22 19.28
CA ARG A 292 8.25 0.31 19.26
C ARG A 292 7.65 -1.04 18.86
N PRO A 293 7.79 -2.08 19.70
CA PRO A 293 7.48 -3.45 19.32
C PRO A 293 6.03 -3.65 18.90
N TRP A 294 5.04 -3.07 19.60
CA TRP A 294 3.63 -3.18 19.22
C TRP A 294 3.33 -2.60 17.84
N ASN A 295 3.90 -1.42 17.57
CA ASN A 295 3.76 -0.77 16.26
C ASN A 295 4.38 -1.64 15.15
N TYR A 296 5.60 -2.13 15.34
CA TYR A 296 6.30 -2.90 14.30
C TYR A 296 5.67 -4.27 14.05
N VAL A 297 5.24 -4.97 15.11
CA VAL A 297 4.53 -6.25 14.97
C VAL A 297 3.21 -6.05 14.23
N SER A 298 2.43 -5.00 14.58
CA SER A 298 1.16 -4.67 13.90
C SER A 298 1.40 -4.30 12.44
N MET A 299 2.42 -3.48 12.16
CA MET A 299 2.77 -3.05 10.80
C MET A 299 3.21 -4.23 9.93
N ASN A 300 4.05 -5.13 10.46
CA ASN A 300 4.47 -6.30 9.68
C ASN A 300 3.29 -7.24 9.39
N LEU A 301 2.36 -7.42 10.34
CA LEU A 301 1.14 -8.20 10.08
C LEU A 301 0.23 -7.57 9.04
N GLN A 302 0.17 -6.23 8.94
CA GLN A 302 -0.52 -5.59 7.81
C GLN A 302 0.12 -5.96 6.47
N GLY A 303 1.45 -6.01 6.40
CA GLY A 303 2.13 -6.47 5.19
C GLY A 303 1.77 -7.92 4.83
N TRP A 304 1.72 -8.80 5.84
CA TRP A 304 1.28 -10.19 5.68
C TRP A 304 -0.18 -10.32 5.24
N GLU A 305 -1.07 -9.53 5.84
CA GLU A 305 -2.48 -9.44 5.45
C GLU A 305 -2.62 -9.07 3.97
N ARG A 306 -1.93 -8.00 3.51
CA ARG A 306 -1.96 -7.59 2.10
C ARG A 306 -1.48 -8.69 1.17
N LEU A 307 -0.38 -9.37 1.50
CA LEU A 307 0.11 -10.51 0.71
C LEU A 307 -0.90 -11.65 0.67
N ALA A 308 -1.60 -11.91 1.78
CA ALA A 308 -2.63 -12.94 1.85
C ALA A 308 -3.89 -12.58 1.05
N LEU A 309 -4.22 -11.27 0.95
CA LEU A 309 -5.29 -10.77 0.08
C LEU A 309 -4.89 -10.81 -1.40
N LEU A 310 -3.62 -10.59 -1.73
CA LEU A 310 -3.11 -10.63 -3.11
C LEU A 310 -2.93 -12.03 -3.66
N ALA A 311 -2.60 -13.02 -2.83
CA ALA A 311 -2.27 -14.38 -3.25
C ALA A 311 -3.38 -15.09 -4.06
N PRO A 312 -4.69 -14.94 -3.76
CA PRO A 312 -5.78 -15.56 -4.52
C PRO A 312 -5.83 -15.13 -5.99
N HIS A 313 -5.37 -13.92 -6.33
CA HIS A 313 -5.34 -13.44 -7.72
C HIS A 313 -4.44 -14.27 -8.65
N VAL A 314 -3.53 -15.04 -8.06
CA VAL A 314 -2.70 -16.00 -8.81
C VAL A 314 -2.93 -17.45 -8.37
N GLY A 315 -4.09 -17.74 -7.75
CA GLY A 315 -4.50 -19.10 -7.35
C GLY A 315 -3.65 -19.68 -6.23
N LEU A 316 -3.16 -18.84 -5.31
CA LEU A 316 -2.42 -19.22 -4.10
C LEU A 316 -3.22 -18.84 -2.86
N ASP A 317 -3.00 -19.54 -1.75
CA ASP A 317 -3.64 -19.26 -0.47
C ASP A 317 -2.56 -19.11 0.62
N LEU A 318 -2.28 -17.87 1.00
CA LEU A 318 -1.31 -17.57 2.04
C LEU A 318 -1.93 -17.61 3.45
N TRP A 319 -3.24 -17.38 3.57
CA TRP A 319 -3.91 -17.51 4.86
C TRP A 319 -3.76 -18.90 5.44
N HIS A 320 -3.89 -19.95 4.62
CA HIS A 320 -3.81 -21.35 5.04
C HIS A 320 -2.46 -22.03 4.73
N TYR A 321 -1.49 -21.27 4.19
CA TYR A 321 -0.15 -21.79 3.97
C TYR A 321 0.54 -22.12 5.29
N THR A 322 1.16 -23.30 5.35
CA THR A 322 1.93 -23.78 6.49
C THR A 322 3.30 -24.26 6.02
N THR A 323 4.35 -23.81 6.69
CA THR A 323 5.71 -24.27 6.46
C THR A 323 5.88 -25.73 6.89
N PRO A 324 6.92 -26.44 6.43
CA PRO A 324 7.18 -27.84 6.86
C PRO A 324 7.34 -28.01 8.38
N ASP A 325 7.76 -26.96 9.10
CA ASP A 325 7.89 -26.95 10.56
C ASP A 325 6.66 -26.39 11.30
N GLY A 326 5.53 -26.19 10.58
CA GLY A 326 4.23 -25.85 11.16
C GLY A 326 3.94 -24.36 11.35
N ARG A 327 4.84 -23.45 10.92
CA ARG A 327 4.59 -21.99 11.03
C ARG A 327 3.62 -21.51 9.96
N SER A 328 2.78 -20.55 10.32
CA SER A 328 1.76 -19.97 9.43
C SER A 328 1.31 -18.61 9.96
N LEU A 329 0.45 -17.92 9.21
CA LEU A 329 -0.09 -16.62 9.65
C LEU A 329 -1.06 -16.76 10.83
N ARG A 330 -1.80 -17.86 10.93
CA ARG A 330 -2.79 -18.04 11.98
C ARG A 330 -2.21 -17.91 13.40
N PRO A 331 -1.15 -18.61 13.82
CA PRO A 331 -0.52 -18.40 15.13
C PRO A 331 -0.07 -16.95 15.35
N ALA A 332 0.39 -16.26 14.29
CA ALA A 332 0.81 -14.87 14.43
C ALA A 332 -0.37 -13.91 14.70
N ILE A 333 -1.53 -14.18 14.13
CA ILE A 333 -2.78 -13.45 14.44
C ILE A 333 -3.26 -13.80 15.84
N GLU A 334 -3.25 -15.08 16.22
CA GLU A 334 -3.67 -15.54 17.56
C GLU A 334 -2.76 -15.00 18.67
N TRP A 335 -1.47 -14.78 18.39
CA TRP A 335 -0.52 -14.16 19.30
C TRP A 335 -0.94 -12.75 19.75
N PHE A 336 -1.64 -11.99 18.88
CA PHE A 336 -2.18 -10.66 19.22
C PHE A 336 -3.33 -10.70 20.22
N ARG A 337 -4.13 -11.75 20.20
CA ARG A 337 -5.41 -11.81 20.91
C ARG A 337 -5.31 -11.51 22.42
N PRO A 338 -4.40 -12.11 23.20
CA PRO A 338 -4.31 -11.83 24.64
C PRO A 338 -3.92 -10.36 24.91
N TYR A 339 -3.14 -9.72 24.05
CA TYR A 339 -2.79 -8.30 24.17
C TYR A 339 -4.00 -7.41 23.87
N LEU A 340 -4.72 -7.68 22.79
CA LEU A 340 -5.94 -6.96 22.45
C LEU A 340 -7.03 -7.12 23.50
N LEU A 341 -7.14 -8.27 24.12
CA LEU A 341 -8.05 -8.50 25.25
C LEU A 341 -7.55 -7.89 26.58
N GLY A 342 -6.33 -7.34 26.62
CA GLY A 342 -5.72 -6.80 27.84
C GLY A 342 -5.38 -7.85 28.89
N GLN A 343 -5.29 -9.11 28.47
CA GLN A 343 -4.89 -10.24 29.31
C GLN A 343 -3.37 -10.35 29.45
N GLN A 344 -2.64 -9.79 28.48
CA GLN A 344 -1.19 -9.67 28.48
C GLN A 344 -0.76 -8.25 28.18
N LYS A 345 0.43 -7.87 28.61
CA LYS A 345 1.10 -6.62 28.29
C LYS A 345 2.40 -6.93 27.58
N MET A 346 2.77 -6.06 26.64
CA MET A 346 4.09 -6.15 26.01
C MET A 346 5.18 -6.03 27.08
N GLU A 347 6.19 -6.88 27.02
CA GLU A 347 7.36 -6.82 27.93
C GLU A 347 8.06 -5.47 27.81
N LYS A 348 8.16 -4.95 26.58
CA LYS A 348 8.70 -3.65 26.27
C LYS A 348 7.57 -2.78 25.69
N ALA A 349 7.30 -1.65 26.33
CA ALA A 349 6.37 -0.67 25.80
C ALA A 349 6.95 0.03 24.56
N ASP A 350 6.08 0.49 23.67
CA ASP A 350 6.47 1.38 22.59
C ASP A 350 7.06 2.68 23.16
N ALA A 351 8.16 3.14 22.59
CA ALA A 351 8.80 4.41 22.96
C ALA A 351 7.91 5.64 22.76
N ALA A 352 6.83 5.51 21.97
CA ALA A 352 5.78 6.49 21.80
C ALA A 352 4.42 5.78 21.75
N PRO A 353 3.32 6.44 22.17
CA PRO A 353 1.98 5.83 22.10
C PRO A 353 1.64 5.34 20.70
N THR A 354 1.10 4.12 20.60
CA THR A 354 0.67 3.51 19.34
C THR A 354 -0.82 3.17 19.44
N SER A 355 -1.58 3.55 18.41
CA SER A 355 -2.98 3.17 18.29
C SER A 355 -3.13 1.67 18.04
N ASN A 356 -4.20 1.08 18.56
CA ASN A 356 -4.57 -0.31 18.26
C ASN A 356 -5.29 -0.46 16.91
N SER A 357 -5.63 0.63 16.22
CA SER A 357 -6.44 0.58 14.99
C SER A 357 -5.84 -0.33 13.93
N LEU A 358 -4.52 -0.29 13.74
CA LEU A 358 -3.85 -1.15 12.77
C LEU A 358 -3.98 -2.63 13.12
N ALA A 359 -3.70 -3.00 14.37
CA ALA A 359 -3.85 -4.38 14.85
C ALA A 359 -5.31 -4.87 14.77
N LEU A 360 -6.27 -3.98 15.06
CA LEU A 360 -7.70 -4.31 14.99
C LEU A 360 -8.17 -4.50 13.54
N ASN A 361 -7.69 -3.70 12.58
CA ASN A 361 -7.98 -3.90 11.16
C ASN A 361 -7.45 -5.24 10.66
N VAL A 362 -6.18 -5.56 10.97
CA VAL A 362 -5.57 -6.85 10.63
C VAL A 362 -6.37 -8.01 11.24
N TYR A 363 -6.78 -7.88 12.51
CA TYR A 363 -7.55 -8.91 13.20
C TYR A 363 -8.94 -9.09 12.59
N GLU A 364 -9.57 -8.02 12.14
CA GLU A 364 -10.87 -8.04 11.43
C GLU A 364 -10.75 -8.80 10.11
N GLN A 365 -9.78 -8.47 9.27
CA GLN A 365 -9.54 -9.17 8.01
C GLN A 365 -9.21 -10.65 8.23
N ALA A 366 -8.34 -10.96 9.20
CA ALA A 366 -8.01 -12.33 9.55
C ALA A 366 -9.22 -13.13 10.03
N SER A 367 -10.19 -12.49 10.70
CA SER A 367 -11.41 -13.16 11.16
C SER A 367 -12.32 -13.63 10.04
N ARG A 368 -12.19 -13.07 8.85
CA ARG A 368 -12.89 -13.52 7.64
C ARG A 368 -12.24 -14.79 7.08
N ALA A 369 -10.92 -14.89 7.13
CA ALA A 369 -10.18 -16.08 6.72
C ALA A 369 -10.28 -17.20 7.76
N TYR A 370 -10.39 -16.85 9.04
CA TYR A 370 -10.48 -17.77 10.19
C TYR A 370 -11.72 -17.47 11.04
N PRO A 371 -12.92 -17.92 10.65
CA PRO A 371 -14.18 -17.58 11.35
C PRO A 371 -14.23 -17.97 12.82
N ASP A 372 -13.40 -18.91 13.25
CA ASP A 372 -13.29 -19.41 14.63
C ASP A 372 -12.38 -18.55 15.54
N LEU A 373 -11.75 -17.47 15.03
CA LEU A 373 -10.93 -16.54 15.84
C LEU A 373 -11.71 -15.80 16.94
N ASN A 374 -13.04 -15.86 16.93
CA ASN A 374 -13.90 -15.17 17.91
C ASN A 374 -13.58 -13.67 18.03
N ALA A 375 -13.61 -12.96 16.90
CA ALA A 375 -13.33 -11.52 16.82
C ALA A 375 -14.29 -10.66 17.65
N VAL A 376 -15.51 -11.14 17.89
CA VAL A 376 -16.53 -10.44 18.69
C VAL A 376 -16.01 -10.07 20.07
N ALA A 377 -15.32 -10.99 20.77
CA ALA A 377 -14.76 -10.74 22.10
C ALA A 377 -13.67 -9.66 22.09
N VAL A 378 -12.90 -9.57 21.00
CA VAL A 378 -11.88 -8.51 20.83
C VAL A 378 -12.55 -7.17 20.59
N PHE A 379 -13.48 -7.08 19.63
CA PHE A 379 -14.11 -5.80 19.27
C PHE A 379 -14.99 -5.24 20.38
N ALA A 380 -15.62 -6.09 21.21
CA ALA A 380 -16.38 -5.64 22.37
C ALA A 380 -15.53 -4.82 23.38
N ARG A 381 -14.20 -4.98 23.36
CA ARG A 381 -13.28 -4.18 24.19
C ARG A 381 -12.95 -2.81 23.59
N TYR A 382 -13.23 -2.60 22.32
CA TYR A 382 -12.95 -1.38 21.58
C TYR A 382 -14.24 -0.81 20.96
N PRO A 383 -15.18 -0.30 21.79
CA PRO A 383 -16.50 0.12 21.32
C PRO A 383 -16.44 1.26 20.30
N ASP A 384 -15.36 2.05 20.32
CA ASP A 384 -15.14 3.14 19.36
C ASP A 384 -14.49 2.65 18.05
N PHE A 385 -14.04 1.39 17.99
CA PHE A 385 -13.52 0.79 16.76
C PHE A 385 -14.68 0.26 15.92
N SER A 386 -14.74 0.75 14.72
CA SER A 386 -15.73 0.28 13.74
C SER A 386 -14.99 -0.05 12.44
N PRO A 387 -14.87 -1.34 12.10
CA PRO A 387 -14.15 -1.75 10.91
C PRO A 387 -14.81 -1.20 9.65
N VAL A 388 -14.00 -0.88 8.67
CA VAL A 388 -14.44 -0.42 7.35
C VAL A 388 -13.81 -1.29 6.26
N PRO A 389 -14.53 -1.60 5.17
CA PRO A 389 -14.01 -2.49 4.12
C PRO A 389 -12.87 -1.89 3.28
N TRP A 390 -12.49 -0.66 3.54
CA TRP A 390 -11.40 0.03 2.83
C TRP A 390 -10.15 0.27 3.71
N ALA A 391 -10.09 -0.30 4.89
CA ALA A 391 -8.89 -0.31 5.72
C ALA A 391 -8.07 -1.58 5.43
N PHE A 392 -6.90 -1.44 4.78
CA PHE A 392 -5.96 -2.51 4.43
C PHE A 392 -4.50 -2.06 4.56
#